data_a9d74c23131e0486733ea8078cba6d28
#
_entry.id   a9d74c23131e0486733ea8078cba6d28
#
_cell.length_a   1.000
_cell.length_b   1.000
_cell.length_c   1.000
_cell.angle_alpha   90.00
_cell.angle_beta   90.00
_cell.angle_gamma   90.00
#
_symmetry.space_group_name_H-M   'P 1'
#
loop_
_entity.id
_entity.type
_entity.pdbx_description
1 polymer ?
#
loop_
_entity_poly.entity_id
_entity_poly.type
_entity_poly.pdbx_seq_one_letter_code
_entity_poly.pdbx_strand_id
1 'polypeptide(L)'
;MGKDNFVKEITNIEEDFAKWYTDVVRKAELADYTDTKGCIAIRPYGYAIWENIQKYADAKFKEVGVTNLYMPVLIPESMLQKEKDHVEGFAPEVAWVTMGGGEELEERLCIRPTSETMMSTMYAKWVKSWRDLPILGNQWCNVLRWEKETRPFLRSREFLWQEGHTIHETAKEAEERTLMMLDIYADVIENLLAIPVLKGRKTPKEQFAGADSTYTVETLMVDGRALQAGTSHYFGQNFTKPFEIKFQNREGKEEYAYQTSWGISTRLIGAVIMAHGYNRGLKLPPRVAPIQAVLVPIAAHKEGVLEKTSAIYDSLKNKFRMKFDDRDNVSPGFKFNDWEMRGVPVRIEIGPRDLEEGLAVLVRRDTSEKITVKIEDLETEIENLLETIQKDMFNACVERKNNKTTVAYSLEEIEKNLAENQGYVKTMWCGDRACEDKVKEVTGAPSRCMPFEQEHLADTCPICGKKADKMIVWGRQY
;
A
#
# COMPACT_ATOMS: atom_id res chain seq x y z
N MET A 1 2.76 29.97 -29.79
CA MET A 1 3.34 29.03 -28.84
C MET A 1 3.27 29.67 -27.46
N GLY A 2 2.18 29.42 -26.74
CA GLY A 2 2.03 29.87 -25.36
C GLY A 2 3.01 29.08 -24.48
N LYS A 3 3.88 29.76 -23.76
CA LYS A 3 4.65 29.14 -22.69
C LYS A 3 3.64 28.69 -21.61
N ASP A 4 3.35 27.40 -21.56
CA ASP A 4 2.79 26.76 -20.37
C ASP A 4 3.82 26.88 -19.26
N ASN A 5 3.80 27.98 -18.54
CA ASN A 5 4.60 28.15 -17.33
C ASN A 5 3.98 27.23 -16.26
N PHE A 6 4.42 25.99 -16.23
CA PHE A 6 4.15 25.08 -15.13
C PHE A 6 4.77 25.64 -13.86
N VAL A 7 3.92 25.96 -12.92
CA VAL A 7 4.35 26.53 -11.64
C VAL A 7 5.15 25.53 -10.79
N LYS A 8 4.96 24.25 -11.02
CA LYS A 8 5.69 23.16 -10.37
C LYS A 8 6.13 22.15 -11.42
N GLU A 9 7.33 22.32 -11.96
CA GLU A 9 7.92 21.38 -12.90
C GLU A 9 8.34 20.09 -12.20
N ILE A 10 8.00 18.96 -12.81
CA ILE A 10 8.44 17.62 -12.42
C ILE A 10 9.13 16.96 -13.62
N THR A 11 10.05 16.04 -13.34
CA THR A 11 10.72 15.23 -14.36
C THR A 11 9.69 14.44 -15.17
N ASN A 12 9.94 14.22 -16.45
CA ASN A 12 9.09 13.38 -17.28
C ASN A 12 9.19 11.91 -16.82
N ILE A 13 8.05 11.26 -16.66
CA ILE A 13 7.97 9.88 -16.16
C ILE A 13 8.72 8.87 -17.04
N GLU A 14 8.78 9.12 -18.37
CA GLU A 14 9.45 8.24 -19.33
C GLU A 14 10.96 8.48 -19.39
N GLU A 15 11.44 9.68 -19.01
CA GLU A 15 12.86 10.02 -18.98
C GLU A 15 13.57 9.47 -17.73
N ASP A 16 12.98 9.70 -16.55
CA ASP A 16 13.49 9.22 -15.26
C ASP A 16 12.34 8.98 -14.27
N PHE A 17 11.87 7.75 -14.23
CA PHE A 17 10.79 7.35 -13.33
C PHE A 17 11.13 7.58 -11.85
N ALA A 18 12.37 7.33 -11.44
CA ALA A 18 12.78 7.48 -10.05
C ALA A 18 12.78 8.93 -9.60
N LYS A 19 13.25 9.82 -10.46
CA LYS A 19 13.26 11.26 -10.20
C LYS A 19 11.84 11.84 -10.29
N TRP A 20 11.06 11.43 -11.30
CA TRP A 20 9.63 11.79 -11.39
C TRP A 20 8.89 11.45 -10.09
N TYR A 21 9.06 10.23 -9.58
CA TYR A 21 8.43 9.79 -8.33
C TYR A 21 8.78 10.71 -7.16
N THR A 22 10.06 11.01 -7.00
CA THR A 22 10.56 11.88 -5.92
C THR A 22 10.05 13.33 -6.09
N ASP A 23 10.03 13.84 -7.31
CA ASP A 23 9.49 15.16 -7.60
C ASP A 23 8.00 15.26 -7.25
N VAL A 24 7.21 14.24 -7.62
CA VAL A 24 5.79 14.18 -7.27
C VAL A 24 5.58 14.16 -5.76
N VAL A 25 6.31 13.31 -5.03
CA VAL A 25 6.21 13.22 -3.56
C VAL A 25 6.43 14.58 -2.91
N ARG A 26 7.44 15.33 -3.36
CA ARG A 26 7.79 16.64 -2.79
C ARG A 26 6.86 17.75 -3.27
N LYS A 27 6.60 17.83 -4.57
CA LYS A 27 5.80 18.91 -5.20
C LYS A 27 4.31 18.83 -4.86
N ALA A 28 3.78 17.62 -4.70
CA ALA A 28 2.41 17.40 -4.19
C ALA A 28 2.32 17.55 -2.65
N GLU A 29 3.44 17.85 -1.99
CA GLU A 29 3.53 18.05 -0.55
C GLU A 29 3.11 16.83 0.30
N LEU A 30 3.49 15.63 -0.16
CA LEU A 30 3.21 14.39 0.57
C LEU A 30 4.23 14.10 1.67
N ALA A 31 5.50 14.30 1.38
CA ALA A 31 6.61 14.12 2.32
C ALA A 31 7.82 14.97 1.94
N ASP A 32 8.72 15.13 2.90
CA ASP A 32 10.03 15.75 2.68
C ASP A 32 11.13 14.96 3.38
N TYR A 33 12.37 15.17 2.94
CA TYR A 33 13.53 14.55 3.57
C TYR A 33 13.86 15.24 4.90
N THR A 34 14.35 14.45 5.86
CA THR A 34 14.89 14.95 7.12
C THR A 34 16.42 14.89 7.11
N ASP A 35 17.06 15.48 8.11
CA ASP A 35 18.51 15.38 8.32
C ASP A 35 18.95 13.96 8.70
N THR A 36 18.01 13.12 9.18
CA THR A 36 18.23 11.71 9.46
C THR A 36 18.12 10.92 8.16
N LYS A 37 19.26 10.47 7.63
CA LYS A 37 19.32 9.74 6.37
C LYS A 37 18.36 8.55 6.32
N GLY A 38 17.51 8.51 5.29
CA GLY A 38 16.55 7.43 5.07
C GLY A 38 15.24 7.56 5.85
N CYS A 39 15.09 8.61 6.66
CA CYS A 39 13.84 8.97 7.31
C CYS A 39 13.18 10.15 6.61
N ILE A 40 11.86 10.14 6.53
CA ILE A 40 11.07 11.20 5.89
C ILE A 40 10.10 11.81 6.89
N ALA A 41 9.83 13.10 6.73
CA ALA A 41 8.71 13.77 7.37
C ALA A 41 7.48 13.67 6.45
N ILE A 42 6.45 12.98 6.89
CA ILE A 42 5.19 12.90 6.14
C ILE A 42 4.42 14.19 6.41
N ARG A 43 4.14 14.94 5.34
CA ARG A 43 3.43 16.22 5.43
C ARG A 43 1.91 16.00 5.60
N PRO A 44 1.16 17.01 6.07
CA PRO A 44 -0.26 16.85 6.36
C PRO A 44 -1.09 16.24 5.23
N TYR A 45 -0.83 16.60 3.96
CA TYR A 45 -1.56 16.05 2.83
C TYR A 45 -1.26 14.57 2.58
N GLY A 46 0.01 14.17 2.70
CA GLY A 46 0.42 12.77 2.63
C GLY A 46 -0.12 11.95 3.81
N TYR A 47 -0.11 12.53 5.02
CA TYR A 47 -0.63 11.87 6.21
C TYR A 47 -2.14 11.66 6.13
N ALA A 48 -2.88 12.61 5.59
CA ALA A 48 -4.33 12.48 5.39
C ALA A 48 -4.70 11.33 4.43
N ILE A 49 -3.85 11.00 3.43
CA ILE A 49 -4.02 9.79 2.62
C ILE A 49 -3.88 8.55 3.50
N TRP A 50 -2.88 8.52 4.39
CA TRP A 50 -2.67 7.42 5.33
C TRP A 50 -3.84 7.27 6.30
N GLU A 51 -4.38 8.36 6.84
CA GLU A 51 -5.56 8.34 7.72
C GLU A 51 -6.79 7.74 7.01
N ASN A 52 -6.99 8.04 5.72
CA ASN A 52 -8.07 7.43 4.94
C ASN A 52 -7.85 5.93 4.74
N ILE A 53 -6.61 5.48 4.52
CA ILE A 53 -6.25 4.05 4.45
C ILE A 53 -6.50 3.39 5.81
N GLN A 54 -6.04 3.99 6.91
CA GLN A 54 -6.27 3.49 8.27
C GLN A 54 -7.75 3.35 8.57
N LYS A 55 -8.53 4.40 8.31
CA LYS A 55 -9.97 4.42 8.58
C LYS A 55 -10.70 3.29 7.85
N TYR A 56 -10.39 3.09 6.58
CA TYR A 56 -11.02 2.05 5.77
C TYR A 56 -10.60 0.65 6.24
N ALA A 57 -9.32 0.40 6.39
CA ALA A 57 -8.78 -0.89 6.79
C ALA A 57 -9.19 -1.26 8.23
N ASP A 58 -9.11 -0.32 9.18
CA ASP A 58 -9.48 -0.56 10.58
C ASP A 58 -10.97 -0.89 10.74
N ALA A 59 -11.84 -0.27 9.94
CA ALA A 59 -13.26 -0.63 9.90
C ALA A 59 -13.45 -2.10 9.47
N LYS A 60 -12.76 -2.53 8.41
CA LYS A 60 -12.79 -3.93 7.94
C LYS A 60 -12.21 -4.92 8.96
N PHE A 61 -11.15 -4.55 9.66
CA PHE A 61 -10.58 -5.37 10.73
C PHE A 61 -11.58 -5.57 11.87
N LYS A 62 -12.28 -4.52 12.28
CA LYS A 62 -13.30 -4.58 13.34
C LYS A 62 -14.52 -5.40 12.94
N GLU A 63 -14.95 -5.36 11.67
CA GLU A 63 -16.03 -6.22 11.15
C GLU A 63 -15.74 -7.72 11.36
N VAL A 64 -14.47 -8.12 11.36
CA VAL A 64 -14.03 -9.52 11.58
C VAL A 64 -13.48 -9.80 12.99
N GLY A 65 -13.77 -8.91 13.94
CA GLY A 65 -13.47 -9.09 15.36
C GLY A 65 -12.05 -8.72 15.79
N VAL A 66 -11.25 -8.09 14.94
CA VAL A 66 -9.91 -7.63 15.29
C VAL A 66 -9.98 -6.42 16.21
N THR A 67 -9.13 -6.39 17.23
CA THR A 67 -9.02 -5.30 18.21
C THR A 67 -7.64 -4.66 18.19
N ASN A 68 -7.59 -3.34 18.39
CA ASN A 68 -6.33 -2.62 18.43
C ASN A 68 -5.69 -2.71 19.82
N LEU A 69 -4.38 -2.87 19.84
CA LEU A 69 -3.54 -2.86 21.04
C LEU A 69 -2.26 -2.07 20.75
N TYR A 70 -1.39 -1.92 21.75
CA TYR A 70 -0.10 -1.27 21.58
C TYR A 70 1.00 -2.00 22.34
N MET A 71 2.13 -2.23 21.67
CA MET A 71 3.34 -2.81 22.24
C MET A 71 4.47 -1.77 22.27
N PRO A 72 5.36 -1.82 23.29
CA PRO A 72 6.52 -0.92 23.36
C PRO A 72 7.43 -1.02 22.13
N VAL A 73 8.10 0.09 21.82
CA VAL A 73 9.00 0.19 20.66
C VAL A 73 10.34 -0.53 20.88
N LEU A 74 10.77 -0.66 22.14
CA LEU A 74 12.07 -1.26 22.50
C LEU A 74 11.90 -2.73 22.85
N ILE A 75 12.74 -3.58 22.24
CA ILE A 75 12.75 -5.03 22.43
C ILE A 75 14.13 -5.42 23.00
N PRO A 76 14.22 -6.08 24.15
CA PRO A 76 15.47 -6.63 24.67
C PRO A 76 16.11 -7.65 23.73
N GLU A 77 17.44 -7.64 23.60
CA GLU A 77 18.17 -8.57 22.74
C GLU A 77 17.91 -10.03 23.10
N SER A 78 17.84 -10.35 24.39
CA SER A 78 17.54 -11.71 24.89
C SER A 78 16.19 -12.23 24.41
N MET A 79 15.23 -11.33 24.14
CA MET A 79 13.93 -11.70 23.64
C MET A 79 13.97 -12.07 22.15
N LEU A 80 14.81 -11.40 21.34
CA LEU A 80 15.02 -11.71 19.94
C LEU A 80 15.67 -13.09 19.73
N GLN A 81 16.57 -13.47 20.63
CA GLN A 81 17.32 -14.74 20.50
C GLN A 81 16.49 -16.02 20.69
N LYS A 82 15.23 -15.90 21.13
CA LYS A 82 14.33 -17.04 21.35
C LYS A 82 13.89 -17.72 20.06
N GLU A 83 13.81 -16.97 18.98
CA GLU A 83 13.43 -17.50 17.66
C GLU A 83 14.55 -17.18 16.66
N LYS A 84 15.40 -18.17 16.42
CA LYS A 84 16.66 -18.00 15.69
C LYS A 84 16.48 -17.64 14.24
N ASP A 85 15.56 -18.29 13.53
CA ASP A 85 15.36 -18.07 12.09
C ASP A 85 14.82 -16.65 11.82
N HIS A 86 13.94 -16.18 12.71
CA HIS A 86 13.43 -14.82 12.66
C HIS A 86 14.53 -13.77 12.90
N VAL A 87 15.36 -14.01 13.89
CA VAL A 87 16.51 -13.15 14.24
C VAL A 87 17.49 -13.06 13.07
N GLU A 88 17.86 -14.19 12.47
CA GLU A 88 18.77 -14.23 11.32
C GLU A 88 18.22 -13.44 10.13
N GLY A 89 16.90 -13.48 9.90
CA GLY A 89 16.24 -12.71 8.84
C GLY A 89 16.31 -11.20 9.04
N PHE A 90 16.22 -10.71 10.29
CA PHE A 90 16.20 -9.27 10.60
C PHE A 90 17.53 -8.71 11.14
N ALA A 91 18.48 -9.56 11.53
CA ALA A 91 19.72 -9.12 12.16
C ALA A 91 20.48 -7.99 11.42
N PRO A 92 20.54 -7.97 10.07
CA PRO A 92 21.22 -6.89 9.34
C PRO A 92 20.49 -5.53 9.38
N GLU A 93 19.21 -5.51 9.75
CA GLU A 93 18.33 -4.33 9.67
C GLU A 93 17.95 -3.75 11.03
N VAL A 94 18.49 -4.30 12.13
CA VAL A 94 18.16 -3.85 13.49
C VAL A 94 18.98 -2.62 13.88
N ALA A 95 18.30 -1.61 14.43
CA ALA A 95 18.95 -0.50 15.12
C ALA A 95 19.00 -0.76 16.63
N TRP A 96 20.18 -0.60 17.22
CA TRP A 96 20.43 -0.91 18.62
C TRP A 96 20.50 0.35 19.49
N VAL A 97 19.85 0.31 20.64
CA VAL A 97 19.98 1.29 21.72
C VAL A 97 20.89 0.65 22.78
N THR A 98 22.03 1.29 23.02
CA THR A 98 23.08 0.81 23.93
C THR A 98 23.22 1.68 25.17
N MET A 99 22.64 2.88 25.15
CA MET A 99 22.70 3.85 26.26
C MET A 99 21.31 4.41 26.56
N GLY A 100 21.04 4.68 27.81
CA GLY A 100 19.81 5.34 28.29
C GLY A 100 20.10 6.19 29.54
N GLY A 101 19.55 7.41 29.61
CA GLY A 101 19.77 8.28 30.76
C GLY A 101 21.22 8.74 30.99
N GLY A 102 22.08 8.60 29.97
CA GLY A 102 23.51 8.91 30.05
C GLY A 102 24.40 7.73 30.51
N GLU A 103 23.84 6.56 30.74
CA GLU A 103 24.53 5.34 31.17
C GLU A 103 24.43 4.23 30.11
N GLU A 104 25.42 3.34 30.07
CA GLU A 104 25.36 2.14 29.26
C GLU A 104 24.31 1.18 29.82
N LEU A 105 23.55 0.55 28.93
CA LEU A 105 22.56 -0.46 29.32
C LEU A 105 23.25 -1.80 29.59
N GLU A 106 22.82 -2.52 30.64
CA GLU A 106 23.27 -3.86 30.93
C GLU A 106 22.97 -4.84 29.79
N GLU A 107 21.85 -4.65 29.12
CA GLU A 107 21.42 -5.36 27.94
C GLU A 107 21.01 -4.35 26.86
N ARG A 108 21.51 -4.49 25.65
CA ARG A 108 21.09 -3.63 24.54
C ARG A 108 19.66 -3.93 24.10
N LEU A 109 18.98 -2.88 23.69
CA LEU A 109 17.61 -2.95 23.20
C LEU A 109 17.60 -2.66 21.70
N CYS A 110 16.75 -3.32 20.93
CA CYS A 110 16.52 -2.92 19.55
C CYS A 110 15.26 -2.08 19.42
N ILE A 111 15.29 -1.13 18.48
CA ILE A 111 14.06 -0.51 18.00
C ILE A 111 13.37 -1.54 17.10
N ARG A 112 12.10 -1.85 17.37
CA ARG A 112 11.37 -2.93 16.69
C ARG A 112 11.43 -2.82 15.16
N PRO A 113 11.93 -3.85 14.46
CA PRO A 113 11.80 -3.98 13.01
C PRO A 113 10.43 -4.59 12.62
N THR A 114 9.83 -5.28 13.55
CA THR A 114 8.50 -5.93 13.59
C THR A 114 8.21 -6.35 15.04
N SER A 115 7.01 -6.77 15.37
CA SER A 115 6.61 -7.02 16.76
C SER A 115 6.26 -8.48 17.08
N GLU A 116 6.53 -9.45 16.21
CA GLU A 116 6.24 -10.88 16.48
C GLU A 116 6.78 -11.34 17.82
N THR A 117 8.04 -11.00 18.11
CA THR A 117 8.74 -11.36 19.34
C THR A 117 8.07 -10.79 20.59
N MET A 118 7.73 -9.48 20.56
CA MET A 118 7.06 -8.82 21.68
C MET A 118 5.64 -9.34 21.85
N MET A 119 4.88 -9.48 20.76
CA MET A 119 3.52 -10.01 20.77
C MET A 119 3.50 -11.42 21.35
N SER A 120 4.40 -12.30 20.88
CA SER A 120 4.49 -13.68 21.35
C SER A 120 4.81 -13.76 22.85
N THR A 121 5.72 -12.92 23.34
CA THR A 121 6.03 -12.84 24.76
C THR A 121 4.84 -12.42 25.61
N MET A 122 4.04 -11.45 25.14
CA MET A 122 2.86 -11.00 25.86
C MET A 122 1.73 -12.01 25.77
N TYR A 123 1.52 -12.62 24.62
CA TYR A 123 0.49 -13.64 24.43
C TYR A 123 0.77 -14.89 25.29
N ALA A 124 2.02 -15.28 25.49
CA ALA A 124 2.38 -16.33 26.45
C ALA A 124 1.93 -16.04 27.89
N LYS A 125 1.85 -14.77 28.28
CA LYS A 125 1.31 -14.34 29.58
C LYS A 125 -0.21 -14.33 29.63
N TRP A 126 -0.87 -13.97 28.52
CA TRP A 126 -2.30 -13.74 28.46
C TRP A 126 -3.11 -15.01 28.17
N VAL A 127 -2.56 -15.92 27.33
CA VAL A 127 -3.22 -17.18 26.95
C VAL A 127 -2.94 -18.25 27.99
N LYS A 128 -3.99 -18.80 28.61
CA LYS A 128 -3.91 -19.88 29.59
C LYS A 128 -4.91 -21.01 29.29
N SER A 129 -6.01 -20.70 28.66
CA SER A 129 -7.11 -21.59 28.39
C SER A 129 -7.66 -21.38 26.97
N TRP A 130 -8.31 -22.41 26.43
CA TRP A 130 -9.05 -22.29 25.16
C TRP A 130 -10.06 -21.14 25.15
N ARG A 131 -10.52 -20.70 26.35
CA ARG A 131 -11.45 -19.56 26.47
C ARG A 131 -10.83 -18.22 26.18
N ASP A 132 -9.51 -18.14 26.22
CA ASP A 132 -8.75 -16.93 25.90
C ASP A 132 -8.51 -16.78 24.38
N LEU A 133 -8.87 -17.80 23.60
CA LEU A 133 -8.65 -17.89 22.16
C LEU A 133 -9.95 -17.69 21.35
N PRO A 134 -9.88 -17.10 20.16
CA PRO A 134 -8.68 -16.52 19.56
C PRO A 134 -8.34 -15.13 20.13
N ILE A 135 -7.04 -14.77 20.13
CA ILE A 135 -6.61 -13.37 20.28
C ILE A 135 -6.42 -12.80 18.88
N LEU A 136 -7.11 -11.71 18.57
CA LEU A 136 -7.10 -11.05 17.27
C LEU A 136 -6.57 -9.63 17.43
N GLY A 137 -5.24 -9.52 17.66
CA GLY A 137 -4.58 -8.26 17.94
C GLY A 137 -4.07 -7.55 16.70
N ASN A 138 -4.19 -6.23 16.66
CA ASN A 138 -3.63 -5.35 15.66
C ASN A 138 -3.00 -4.12 16.33
N GLN A 139 -1.91 -3.59 15.76
CA GLN A 139 -1.43 -2.26 16.14
C GLN A 139 -1.10 -1.40 14.93
N TRP A 140 -1.47 -0.14 15.02
CA TRP A 140 -1.02 0.93 14.14
C TRP A 140 0.20 1.60 14.77
N CYS A 141 1.35 1.48 14.14
CA CYS A 141 2.59 1.94 14.73
C CYS A 141 3.66 2.24 13.68
N ASN A 142 4.81 2.71 14.15
CA ASN A 142 6.04 2.77 13.36
C ASN A 142 6.91 1.53 13.60
N VAL A 143 7.77 1.24 12.66
CA VAL A 143 8.90 0.31 12.79
C VAL A 143 10.13 0.90 12.14
N LEU A 144 11.30 0.39 12.51
CA LEU A 144 12.57 0.85 11.97
C LEU A 144 13.38 -0.34 11.42
N ARG A 145 13.75 -0.24 10.13
CA ARG A 145 14.60 -1.19 9.42
C ARG A 145 15.77 -0.44 8.79
N TRP A 146 16.99 -0.83 9.13
CA TRP A 146 18.20 -0.08 8.73
C TRP A 146 18.56 -0.34 7.27
N GLU A 147 17.69 0.12 6.38
CA GLU A 147 17.83 -0.01 4.93
C GLU A 147 19.03 0.79 4.39
N LYS A 148 19.76 0.19 3.47
CA LYS A 148 20.92 0.85 2.80
C LYS A 148 20.47 1.83 1.73
N GLU A 149 19.50 1.41 0.91
CA GLU A 149 18.90 2.23 -0.15
C GLU A 149 17.48 2.57 0.22
N THR A 150 17.14 3.84 0.16
CA THR A 150 15.83 4.35 0.59
C THR A 150 15.14 5.15 -0.51
N ARG A 151 13.81 5.05 -0.52
CA ARG A 151 12.92 5.84 -1.38
C ARG A 151 11.65 6.16 -0.59
N PRO A 152 11.20 7.43 -0.55
CA PRO A 152 10.01 7.83 0.23
C PRO A 152 8.82 6.89 0.02
N PHE A 153 8.17 6.50 1.10
CA PHE A 153 7.05 5.54 1.19
C PHE A 153 7.35 4.10 0.76
N LEU A 154 8.18 3.86 -0.24
CA LEU A 154 8.46 2.52 -0.78
C LEU A 154 9.44 1.73 0.08
N ARG A 155 10.49 2.40 0.52
CA ARG A 155 11.54 1.82 1.36
C ARG A 155 12.20 2.95 2.17
N SER A 156 11.76 3.13 3.41
CA SER A 156 12.31 4.10 4.36
C SER A 156 12.85 3.36 5.57
N ARG A 157 13.82 3.96 6.26
CA ARG A 157 14.34 3.37 7.52
C ARG A 157 13.29 3.31 8.59
N GLU A 158 12.53 4.38 8.76
CA GLU A 158 11.34 4.41 9.57
C GLU A 158 10.11 4.56 8.69
N PHE A 159 9.06 3.80 8.96
CA PHE A 159 7.79 3.90 8.27
C PHE A 159 6.62 3.57 9.20
N LEU A 160 5.45 4.03 8.83
CA LEU A 160 4.19 3.71 9.50
C LEU A 160 3.57 2.50 8.82
N TRP A 161 2.98 1.66 9.64
CA TRP A 161 2.28 0.47 9.17
C TRP A 161 1.18 0.04 10.13
N GLN A 162 0.51 -0.99 9.76
CA GLN A 162 -0.31 -1.83 10.60
C GLN A 162 0.33 -3.22 10.61
N GLU A 163 0.39 -3.82 11.77
CA GLU A 163 0.76 -5.22 11.96
C GLU A 163 -0.29 -5.91 12.83
N GLY A 164 -0.87 -6.96 12.26
CA GLY A 164 -1.78 -7.82 13.01
C GLY A 164 -1.06 -9.09 13.45
N HIS A 165 -1.35 -9.54 14.66
CA HIS A 165 -0.81 -10.75 15.23
C HIS A 165 -1.93 -11.49 15.94
N THR A 166 -2.19 -12.73 15.53
CA THR A 166 -3.32 -13.50 16.06
C THR A 166 -2.88 -14.87 16.56
N ILE A 167 -3.59 -15.34 17.59
CA ILE A 167 -3.37 -16.65 18.20
C ILE A 167 -4.67 -17.42 18.17
N HIS A 168 -4.60 -18.71 17.77
CA HIS A 168 -5.75 -19.56 17.53
C HIS A 168 -5.62 -20.93 18.22
N GLU A 169 -6.77 -21.56 18.52
CA GLU A 169 -6.84 -22.91 19.08
C GLU A 169 -6.38 -23.95 18.05
N THR A 170 -6.72 -23.77 16.77
CA THR A 170 -6.47 -24.77 15.73
C THR A 170 -5.71 -24.22 14.53
N ALA A 171 -4.98 -25.09 13.84
CA ALA A 171 -4.30 -24.78 12.59
C ALA A 171 -5.27 -24.25 11.53
N LYS A 172 -6.45 -24.86 11.42
CA LYS A 172 -7.49 -24.48 10.48
C LYS A 172 -7.96 -23.05 10.69
N GLU A 173 -8.28 -22.67 11.92
CA GLU A 173 -8.70 -21.29 12.24
C GLU A 173 -7.61 -20.27 11.91
N ALA A 174 -6.35 -20.59 12.19
CA ALA A 174 -5.22 -19.71 11.89
C ALA A 174 -5.03 -19.55 10.37
N GLU A 175 -5.13 -20.64 9.61
CA GLU A 175 -5.02 -20.60 8.14
C GLU A 175 -6.17 -19.81 7.49
N GLU A 176 -7.41 -20.04 7.92
CA GLU A 176 -8.59 -19.29 7.51
C GLU A 176 -8.45 -17.80 7.82
N ARG A 177 -7.93 -17.45 9.00
CA ARG A 177 -7.64 -16.06 9.39
C ARG A 177 -6.57 -15.44 8.48
N THR A 178 -5.52 -16.17 8.17
CA THR A 178 -4.45 -15.71 7.28
C THR A 178 -4.98 -15.32 5.91
N LEU A 179 -5.82 -16.16 5.32
CA LEU A 179 -6.44 -15.90 4.01
C LEU A 179 -7.49 -14.79 4.06
N MET A 180 -8.29 -14.75 5.12
CA MET A 180 -9.29 -13.68 5.34
C MET A 180 -8.62 -12.29 5.38
N MET A 181 -7.50 -12.16 6.08
CA MET A 181 -6.79 -10.88 6.15
C MET A 181 -6.16 -10.48 4.82
N LEU A 182 -5.71 -11.46 4.04
CA LEU A 182 -5.25 -11.21 2.67
C LEU A 182 -6.37 -10.68 1.78
N ASP A 183 -7.58 -11.22 1.90
CA ASP A 183 -8.76 -10.76 1.16
C ASP A 183 -9.17 -9.34 1.56
N ILE A 184 -9.07 -9.00 2.85
CA ILE A 184 -9.28 -7.62 3.30
C ILE A 184 -8.25 -6.68 2.69
N TYR A 185 -6.97 -7.08 2.59
CA TYR A 185 -5.96 -6.27 1.92
C TYR A 185 -6.24 -6.08 0.44
N ALA A 186 -6.70 -7.12 -0.24
CA ALA A 186 -7.15 -7.01 -1.61
C ALA A 186 -8.31 -6.00 -1.75
N ASP A 187 -9.30 -6.06 -0.85
CA ASP A 187 -10.42 -5.11 -0.81
C ASP A 187 -9.95 -3.65 -0.59
N VAL A 188 -9.03 -3.43 0.35
CA VAL A 188 -8.43 -2.10 0.59
C VAL A 188 -7.76 -1.56 -0.67
N ILE A 189 -6.98 -2.39 -1.36
CA ILE A 189 -6.21 -1.95 -2.52
C ILE A 189 -7.10 -1.76 -3.74
N GLU A 190 -8.05 -2.66 -3.99
CA GLU A 190 -8.93 -2.57 -5.16
C GLU A 190 -10.01 -1.52 -4.99
N ASN A 191 -10.73 -1.52 -3.87
CA ASN A 191 -11.89 -0.66 -3.66
C ASN A 191 -11.53 0.76 -3.21
N LEU A 192 -10.53 0.91 -2.32
CA LEU A 192 -10.12 2.24 -1.85
C LEU A 192 -9.11 2.89 -2.78
N LEU A 193 -8.07 2.13 -3.22
CA LEU A 193 -6.96 2.67 -3.99
C LEU A 193 -7.14 2.52 -5.51
N ALA A 194 -8.19 1.84 -5.97
CA ALA A 194 -8.47 1.59 -7.39
C ALA A 194 -7.31 0.89 -8.13
N ILE A 195 -6.66 -0.07 -7.50
CA ILE A 195 -5.52 -0.82 -8.07
C ILE A 195 -5.84 -2.32 -8.06
N PRO A 196 -5.91 -3.02 -9.20
CA PRO A 196 -6.14 -4.45 -9.24
C PRO A 196 -4.95 -5.23 -8.67
N VAL A 197 -5.24 -6.27 -7.91
CA VAL A 197 -4.23 -7.11 -7.27
C VAL A 197 -4.05 -8.46 -7.96
N LEU A 198 -2.90 -9.08 -7.70
CA LEU A 198 -2.61 -10.48 -7.93
C LEU A 198 -2.39 -11.12 -6.54
N LYS A 199 -3.23 -12.10 -6.18
CA LYS A 199 -3.10 -12.84 -4.91
C LYS A 199 -2.47 -14.20 -5.14
N GLY A 200 -1.60 -14.61 -4.22
CA GLY A 200 -1.02 -15.94 -4.30
C GLY A 200 -0.12 -16.27 -3.11
N ARG A 201 0.40 -17.49 -3.14
CA ARG A 201 1.36 -17.98 -2.15
C ARG A 201 2.78 -17.69 -2.63
N LYS A 202 3.64 -17.23 -1.74
CA LYS A 202 5.08 -17.09 -1.99
C LYS A 202 5.74 -18.46 -2.12
N THR A 203 6.83 -18.51 -2.89
CA THR A 203 7.70 -19.70 -2.89
C THR A 203 8.40 -19.83 -1.53
N PRO A 204 8.89 -21.03 -1.17
CA PRO A 204 9.66 -21.21 0.07
C PRO A 204 10.86 -20.27 0.21
N LYS A 205 11.45 -19.86 -0.93
CA LYS A 205 12.58 -18.92 -0.96
C LYS A 205 12.17 -17.49 -0.58
N GLU A 206 11.01 -17.04 -1.03
CA GLU A 206 10.50 -15.67 -0.84
C GLU A 206 9.54 -15.57 0.37
N GLN A 207 9.45 -16.64 1.15
CA GLN A 207 8.62 -16.74 2.33
C GLN A 207 9.20 -15.90 3.47
N PHE A 208 8.33 -15.34 4.33
CA PHE A 208 8.75 -14.62 5.53
C PHE A 208 9.46 -15.57 6.51
N ALA A 209 10.53 -15.08 7.13
CA ALA A 209 11.34 -15.87 8.06
C ALA A 209 10.51 -16.38 9.26
N GLY A 210 10.52 -17.68 9.48
CA GLY A 210 9.73 -18.35 10.51
C GLY A 210 8.29 -18.72 10.11
N ALA A 211 7.80 -18.33 8.94
CA ALA A 211 6.47 -18.72 8.48
C ALA A 211 6.44 -20.09 7.80
N ASP A 212 5.37 -20.86 8.01
CA ASP A 212 5.06 -22.07 7.24
C ASP A 212 4.50 -21.75 5.86
N SER A 213 3.78 -20.62 5.77
CA SER A 213 3.26 -20.10 4.52
C SER A 213 3.19 -18.57 4.54
N THR A 214 3.58 -17.96 3.44
CA THR A 214 3.41 -16.53 3.21
C THR A 214 2.54 -16.31 1.98
N TYR A 215 1.50 -15.50 2.15
CA TYR A 215 0.61 -15.05 1.09
C TYR A 215 0.82 -13.56 0.82
N THR A 216 0.59 -13.15 -0.41
CA THR A 216 0.87 -11.78 -0.86
C THR A 216 -0.26 -11.22 -1.72
N VAL A 217 -0.44 -9.91 -1.65
CA VAL A 217 -1.13 -9.12 -2.65
C VAL A 217 -0.09 -8.30 -3.41
N GLU A 218 0.00 -8.56 -4.70
CA GLU A 218 0.93 -7.92 -5.63
C GLU A 218 0.19 -6.95 -6.55
N THR A 219 0.80 -5.82 -6.85
CA THR A 219 0.26 -4.82 -7.78
C THR A 219 1.26 -4.52 -8.88
N LEU A 220 0.77 -4.10 -10.05
CA LEU A 220 1.62 -3.72 -11.18
C LEU A 220 1.58 -2.21 -11.38
N MET A 221 2.75 -1.57 -11.35
CA MET A 221 2.90 -0.13 -11.48
C MET A 221 2.93 0.31 -12.96
N VAL A 222 2.86 1.60 -13.20
CA VAL A 222 2.78 2.15 -14.56
C VAL A 222 4.00 1.81 -15.41
N ASP A 223 5.17 1.71 -14.80
CA ASP A 223 6.42 1.30 -15.48
C ASP A 223 6.54 -0.23 -15.68
N GLY A 224 5.55 -1.01 -15.23
CA GLY A 224 5.53 -2.46 -15.35
C GLY A 224 6.31 -3.21 -14.27
N ARG A 225 6.82 -2.53 -13.25
CA ARG A 225 7.38 -3.21 -12.08
C ARG A 225 6.29 -3.64 -11.11
N ALA A 226 6.55 -4.77 -10.45
CA ALA A 226 5.69 -5.28 -9.41
C ALA A 226 5.97 -4.60 -8.06
N LEU A 227 4.92 -4.39 -7.28
CA LEU A 227 5.01 -3.93 -5.91
C LEU A 227 4.25 -4.89 -5.00
N GLN A 228 4.94 -5.45 -4.00
CA GLN A 228 4.28 -6.17 -2.91
C GLN A 228 3.55 -5.17 -2.03
N ALA A 229 2.23 -5.20 -2.08
CA ALA A 229 1.39 -4.20 -1.41
C ALA A 229 0.95 -4.62 0.00
N GLY A 230 0.93 -5.92 0.29
CA GLY A 230 0.63 -6.45 1.61
C GLY A 230 0.92 -7.94 1.68
N THR A 231 1.12 -8.45 2.91
CA THR A 231 1.39 -9.87 3.16
C THR A 231 0.62 -10.38 4.35
N SER A 232 0.32 -11.68 4.33
CA SER A 232 -0.27 -12.40 5.42
C SER A 232 0.45 -13.74 5.61
N HIS A 233 0.84 -14.04 6.86
CA HIS A 233 1.72 -15.15 7.21
C HIS A 233 1.02 -16.12 8.14
N TYR A 234 1.09 -17.40 7.81
CA TYR A 234 0.74 -18.49 8.69
C TYR A 234 2.04 -19.05 9.30
N PHE A 235 2.18 -18.95 10.60
CA PHE A 235 3.38 -19.41 11.32
C PHE A 235 3.26 -20.84 11.87
N GLY A 236 2.07 -21.43 11.80
CA GLY A 236 1.85 -22.70 12.49
C GLY A 236 2.19 -22.57 13.98
N GLN A 237 3.14 -23.34 14.45
CA GLN A 237 3.64 -23.32 15.82
C GLN A 237 5.10 -22.85 15.95
N ASN A 238 5.66 -22.25 14.91
CA ASN A 238 7.08 -21.87 14.88
C ASN A 238 7.45 -20.79 15.90
N PHE A 239 6.50 -19.91 16.24
CA PHE A 239 6.66 -18.91 17.30
C PHE A 239 6.06 -19.39 18.64
N THR A 240 4.94 -20.08 18.61
CA THR A 240 4.25 -20.46 19.84
C THR A 240 5.05 -21.46 20.67
N LYS A 241 5.82 -22.35 20.05
CA LYS A 241 6.71 -23.29 20.76
C LYS A 241 7.88 -22.58 21.44
N PRO A 242 8.73 -21.79 20.75
CA PRO A 242 9.85 -21.09 21.39
C PRO A 242 9.43 -20.09 22.48
N PHE A 243 8.26 -19.48 22.33
CA PHE A 243 7.72 -18.51 23.29
C PHE A 243 6.79 -19.13 24.33
N GLU A 244 6.62 -20.47 24.34
CA GLU A 244 5.78 -21.20 25.30
C GLU A 244 4.34 -20.67 25.35
N ILE A 245 3.72 -20.38 24.18
CA ILE A 245 2.32 -19.98 24.10
C ILE A 245 1.44 -21.22 24.13
N LYS A 246 1.06 -21.62 25.34
CA LYS A 246 0.29 -22.82 25.63
C LYS A 246 -1.06 -22.47 26.24
N PHE A 247 -2.01 -23.33 26.02
CA PHE A 247 -3.34 -23.24 26.62
C PHE A 247 -3.84 -24.61 27.06
N GLN A 248 -4.70 -24.62 28.06
CA GLN A 248 -5.46 -25.83 28.40
C GLN A 248 -6.64 -25.95 27.41
N ASN A 249 -6.69 -27.08 26.71
CA ASN A 249 -7.80 -27.40 25.83
C ASN A 249 -9.07 -27.80 26.61
N ARG A 250 -10.13 -28.14 25.91
CA ARG A 250 -11.45 -28.50 26.51
C ARG A 250 -11.41 -29.76 27.37
N GLU A 251 -10.38 -30.61 27.15
CA GLU A 251 -10.14 -31.85 27.90
C GLU A 251 -9.18 -31.66 29.08
N GLY A 252 -8.72 -30.42 29.31
CA GLY A 252 -7.74 -30.08 30.35
C GLY A 252 -6.29 -30.43 30.01
N LYS A 253 -5.97 -30.79 28.77
CA LYS A 253 -4.61 -31.05 28.31
C LYS A 253 -3.97 -29.74 27.83
N GLU A 254 -2.66 -29.63 28.03
CA GLU A 254 -1.87 -28.51 27.56
C GLU A 254 -1.49 -28.70 26.08
N GLU A 255 -1.72 -27.69 25.26
CA GLU A 255 -1.42 -27.66 23.84
C GLU A 255 -0.77 -26.32 23.45
N TYR A 256 0.05 -26.32 22.38
CA TYR A 256 0.55 -25.09 21.78
C TYR A 256 -0.47 -24.50 20.83
N ALA A 257 -0.65 -23.19 20.89
CA ALA A 257 -1.51 -22.45 19.99
C ALA A 257 -0.90 -22.29 18.57
N TYR A 258 -1.68 -21.78 17.64
CA TYR A 258 -1.28 -21.47 16.27
C TYR A 258 -1.28 -19.96 16.05
N GLN A 259 -0.29 -19.46 15.31
CA GLN A 259 -0.07 -18.02 15.18
C GLN A 259 -0.09 -17.57 13.73
N THR A 260 -0.58 -16.34 13.52
CA THR A 260 -0.52 -15.62 12.24
C THR A 260 0.01 -14.22 12.43
N SER A 261 0.56 -13.62 11.36
CA SER A 261 0.75 -12.18 11.28
C SER A 261 0.45 -11.66 9.88
N TRP A 262 0.11 -10.37 9.79
CA TRP A 262 -0.27 -9.74 8.54
C TRP A 262 -0.06 -8.23 8.61
N GLY A 263 0.31 -7.60 7.48
CA GLY A 263 0.67 -6.18 7.48
C GLY A 263 0.55 -5.47 6.14
N ILE A 264 0.18 -4.18 6.24
CA ILE A 264 0.27 -3.16 5.20
C ILE A 264 0.90 -1.89 5.77
N SER A 265 1.53 -1.09 4.93
CA SER A 265 2.29 0.08 5.35
C SER A 265 1.98 1.32 4.50
N THR A 266 2.62 2.42 4.83
CA THR A 266 2.64 3.64 4.00
C THR A 266 3.20 3.41 2.59
N ARG A 267 3.73 2.20 2.29
CA ARG A 267 4.02 1.76 0.91
C ARG A 267 2.79 1.87 -0.01
N LEU A 268 1.58 1.76 0.53
CA LEU A 268 0.34 1.93 -0.23
C LEU A 268 0.19 3.35 -0.80
N ILE A 269 0.74 4.38 -0.15
CA ILE A 269 0.82 5.74 -0.72
C ILE A 269 1.70 5.72 -1.96
N GLY A 270 2.87 5.06 -1.88
CA GLY A 270 3.74 4.85 -3.02
C GLY A 270 3.06 4.10 -4.17
N ALA A 271 2.25 3.09 -3.84
CA ALA A 271 1.46 2.36 -4.83
C ALA A 271 0.49 3.27 -5.58
N VAL A 272 -0.25 4.13 -4.88
CA VAL A 272 -1.17 5.10 -5.50
C VAL A 272 -0.44 6.07 -6.43
N ILE A 273 0.71 6.61 -5.99
CA ILE A 273 1.54 7.50 -6.82
C ILE A 273 1.94 6.79 -8.12
N MET A 274 2.49 5.56 -8.01
CA MET A 274 3.03 4.83 -9.15
C MET A 274 1.98 4.18 -10.04
N ALA A 275 0.80 3.90 -9.53
CA ALA A 275 -0.29 3.31 -10.32
C ALA A 275 -1.06 4.35 -11.13
N HIS A 276 -1.25 5.56 -10.59
CA HIS A 276 -2.15 6.56 -11.14
C HIS A 276 -1.48 7.87 -11.55
N GLY A 277 -0.30 8.20 -11.01
CA GLY A 277 0.41 9.42 -11.32
C GLY A 277 0.90 9.49 -12.78
N TYR A 278 1.20 10.69 -13.23
CA TYR A 278 1.70 10.96 -14.58
C TYR A 278 2.46 12.31 -14.64
N ASN A 279 2.79 12.79 -15.85
CA ASN A 279 3.63 13.97 -16.08
C ASN A 279 3.11 15.31 -15.53
N ARG A 280 1.87 15.37 -15.02
CA ARG A 280 1.29 16.55 -14.36
C ARG A 280 1.05 16.36 -12.86
N GLY A 281 1.65 15.36 -12.24
CA GLY A 281 1.52 15.06 -10.82
C GLY A 281 0.60 13.90 -10.49
N LEU A 282 -0.06 13.97 -9.35
CA LEU A 282 -0.95 12.92 -8.85
C LEU A 282 -2.28 12.84 -9.61
N LYS A 283 -2.83 11.65 -9.63
CA LYS A 283 -4.26 11.37 -9.79
C LYS A 283 -4.67 10.52 -8.59
N LEU A 284 -5.51 11.06 -7.72
CA LEU A 284 -5.95 10.31 -6.55
C LEU A 284 -7.32 9.69 -6.81
N PRO A 285 -7.48 8.38 -6.55
CA PRO A 285 -8.81 7.78 -6.51
C PRO A 285 -9.70 8.51 -5.51
N PRO A 286 -10.94 8.86 -5.86
CA PRO A 286 -11.82 9.67 -5.00
C PRO A 286 -12.00 9.14 -3.58
N ARG A 287 -12.03 7.82 -3.40
CA ARG A 287 -12.26 7.21 -2.08
C ARG A 287 -11.11 7.46 -1.12
N VAL A 288 -9.86 7.49 -1.60
CA VAL A 288 -8.67 7.72 -0.76
C VAL A 288 -8.24 9.18 -0.72
N ALA A 289 -8.67 10.03 -1.66
CA ALA A 289 -8.27 11.42 -1.75
C ALA A 289 -8.62 12.21 -0.47
N PRO A 290 -7.66 12.95 0.13
CA PRO A 290 -7.97 13.84 1.27
C PRO A 290 -8.98 14.92 0.92
N ILE A 291 -8.92 15.40 -0.32
CA ILE A 291 -9.84 16.38 -0.91
C ILE A 291 -10.42 15.74 -2.16
N GLN A 292 -11.73 15.52 -2.18
CA GLN A 292 -12.44 14.92 -3.32
C GLN A 292 -12.79 15.95 -4.39
N ALA A 293 -13.11 17.17 -3.94
CA ALA A 293 -13.42 18.27 -4.83
C ALA A 293 -12.87 19.59 -4.31
N VAL A 294 -12.41 20.44 -5.21
CA VAL A 294 -12.02 21.81 -4.89
C VAL A 294 -12.88 22.80 -5.69
N LEU A 295 -13.48 23.74 -5.01
CA LEU A 295 -14.21 24.84 -5.64
C LEU A 295 -13.28 26.04 -5.81
N VAL A 296 -13.11 26.50 -7.05
CA VAL A 296 -12.27 27.63 -7.42
C VAL A 296 -13.17 28.72 -8.02
N PRO A 297 -13.40 29.84 -7.30
CA PRO A 297 -14.10 30.98 -7.85
C PRO A 297 -13.29 31.62 -8.98
N ILE A 298 -13.92 31.80 -10.14
CA ILE A 298 -13.30 32.47 -11.29
C ILE A 298 -13.67 33.95 -11.23
N ALA A 299 -12.70 34.85 -11.36
CA ALA A 299 -12.85 36.28 -11.18
C ALA A 299 -13.52 36.66 -9.83
N ALA A 300 -12.99 36.08 -8.74
CA ALA A 300 -13.47 36.26 -7.36
C ALA A 300 -13.57 37.74 -6.91
N HIS A 301 -12.82 38.64 -7.55
CA HIS A 301 -12.86 40.11 -7.31
C HIS A 301 -14.11 40.79 -7.81
N LYS A 302 -14.90 40.13 -8.68
CA LYS A 302 -16.19 40.70 -9.14
C LYS A 302 -17.24 40.57 -8.05
N GLU A 303 -18.12 41.59 -7.99
CA GLU A 303 -19.17 41.70 -7.00
C GLU A 303 -20.05 40.41 -6.93
N GLY A 304 -20.27 39.92 -5.72
CA GLY A 304 -21.14 38.78 -5.45
C GLY A 304 -20.58 37.40 -5.80
N VAL A 305 -19.45 37.31 -6.54
CA VAL A 305 -18.88 36.00 -6.94
C VAL A 305 -18.39 35.20 -5.74
N LEU A 306 -17.57 35.81 -4.88
CA LEU A 306 -17.02 35.15 -3.72
C LEU A 306 -18.11 34.71 -2.73
N GLU A 307 -19.07 35.57 -2.47
CA GLU A 307 -20.20 35.31 -1.56
C GLU A 307 -21.05 34.13 -2.02
N LYS A 308 -21.47 34.15 -3.28
CA LYS A 308 -22.33 33.09 -3.87
C LYS A 308 -21.59 31.76 -3.96
N THR A 309 -20.33 31.76 -4.36
CA THR A 309 -19.52 30.52 -4.44
C THR A 309 -19.19 29.96 -3.08
N SER A 310 -18.99 30.81 -2.05
CA SER A 310 -18.85 30.38 -0.66
C SER A 310 -20.12 29.72 -0.14
N ALA A 311 -21.29 30.27 -0.44
CA ALA A 311 -22.57 29.66 -0.06
C ALA A 311 -22.78 28.28 -0.72
N ILE A 312 -22.39 28.11 -1.98
CA ILE A 312 -22.43 26.82 -2.68
C ILE A 312 -21.49 25.84 -1.99
N TYR A 313 -20.24 26.23 -1.69
CA TYR A 313 -19.31 25.41 -0.96
C TYR A 313 -19.86 24.98 0.41
N ASP A 314 -20.45 25.92 1.17
CA ASP A 314 -21.02 25.64 2.49
C ASP A 314 -22.16 24.61 2.45
N SER A 315 -22.91 24.56 1.37
CA SER A 315 -23.97 23.53 1.19
C SER A 315 -23.41 22.12 0.94
N LEU A 316 -22.20 22.00 0.40
CA LEU A 316 -21.60 20.74 -0.05
C LEU A 316 -20.51 20.19 0.90
N LYS A 317 -19.84 21.05 1.68
CA LYS A 317 -18.66 20.69 2.50
C LYS A 317 -18.86 19.60 3.53
N ASN A 318 -20.09 19.36 3.97
CA ASN A 318 -20.41 18.32 4.94
C ASN A 318 -20.72 16.96 4.29
N LYS A 319 -20.89 16.92 2.95
CA LYS A 319 -21.18 15.71 2.19
C LYS A 319 -19.93 15.14 1.52
N PHE A 320 -19.02 16.02 1.13
CA PHE A 320 -17.77 15.66 0.47
C PHE A 320 -16.59 16.24 1.22
N ARG A 321 -15.43 15.60 1.12
CA ARG A 321 -14.17 16.19 1.55
C ARG A 321 -13.77 17.26 0.54
N MET A 322 -14.09 18.52 0.83
CA MET A 322 -13.93 19.64 -0.10
C MET A 322 -12.98 20.71 0.42
N LYS A 323 -12.44 21.48 -0.53
CA LYS A 323 -11.70 22.70 -0.26
C LYS A 323 -12.30 23.85 -1.07
N PHE A 324 -12.38 25.02 -0.46
CA PHE A 324 -12.68 26.29 -1.13
C PHE A 324 -11.37 27.04 -1.35
N ASP A 325 -11.03 27.37 -2.59
CA ASP A 325 -9.80 28.09 -2.93
C ASP A 325 -10.06 29.55 -3.25
N ASP A 326 -10.19 30.34 -2.23
CA ASP A 326 -10.43 31.78 -2.27
C ASP A 326 -9.14 32.63 -2.29
N ARG A 327 -7.96 32.00 -2.42
CA ARG A 327 -6.68 32.74 -2.47
C ARG A 327 -6.76 33.84 -3.54
N ASP A 328 -6.48 35.08 -3.16
CA ASP A 328 -6.53 36.27 -4.01
C ASP A 328 -5.15 36.68 -4.57
N ASN A 329 -4.08 36.15 -3.98
CA ASN A 329 -2.68 36.46 -4.30
C ASN A 329 -2.11 35.58 -5.42
N VAL A 330 -2.91 34.70 -6.02
CA VAL A 330 -2.50 33.78 -7.10
C VAL A 330 -3.54 33.73 -8.21
N SER A 331 -3.08 33.49 -9.45
CA SER A 331 -3.98 33.40 -10.61
C SER A 331 -4.81 32.10 -10.58
N PRO A 332 -5.98 32.05 -11.25
CA PRO A 332 -6.74 30.81 -11.43
C PRO A 332 -5.92 29.67 -12.02
N GLY A 333 -5.09 29.95 -13.02
CA GLY A 333 -4.19 28.96 -13.62
C GLY A 333 -3.21 28.36 -12.63
N PHE A 334 -2.67 29.17 -11.70
CA PHE A 334 -1.84 28.67 -10.60
C PHE A 334 -2.62 27.72 -9.70
N LYS A 335 -3.84 28.10 -9.29
CA LYS A 335 -4.70 27.25 -8.46
C LYS A 335 -4.98 25.91 -9.14
N PHE A 336 -5.29 25.93 -10.45
CA PHE A 336 -5.54 24.72 -11.23
C PHE A 336 -4.34 23.77 -11.20
N ASN A 337 -3.15 24.28 -11.51
CA ASN A 337 -1.92 23.49 -11.52
C ASN A 337 -1.55 22.97 -10.12
N ASP A 338 -1.79 23.74 -9.06
CA ASP A 338 -1.52 23.34 -7.68
C ASP A 338 -2.42 22.16 -7.27
N TRP A 339 -3.72 22.22 -7.57
CA TRP A 339 -4.65 21.12 -7.28
C TRP A 339 -4.49 19.92 -8.20
N GLU A 340 -4.07 20.14 -9.46
CA GLU A 340 -3.69 19.05 -10.37
C GLU A 340 -2.45 18.30 -9.86
N MET A 341 -1.42 19.02 -9.38
CA MET A 341 -0.23 18.39 -8.80
C MET A 341 -0.60 17.51 -7.60
N ARG A 342 -1.53 17.96 -6.75
CA ARG A 342 -2.03 17.22 -5.59
C ARG A 342 -3.02 16.09 -5.94
N GLY A 343 -3.47 16.03 -7.20
CA GLY A 343 -4.32 14.95 -7.70
C GLY A 343 -5.76 15.00 -7.22
N VAL A 344 -6.29 16.19 -6.89
CA VAL A 344 -7.70 16.34 -6.45
C VAL A 344 -8.64 15.87 -7.55
N PRO A 345 -9.54 14.90 -7.30
CA PRO A 345 -10.34 14.23 -8.33
C PRO A 345 -11.23 15.15 -9.16
N VAL A 346 -11.86 16.13 -8.52
CA VAL A 346 -12.80 17.05 -9.19
C VAL A 346 -12.44 18.49 -8.86
N ARG A 347 -12.30 19.33 -9.88
CA ARG A 347 -12.26 20.78 -9.73
C ARG A 347 -13.58 21.38 -10.20
N ILE A 348 -14.16 22.25 -9.38
CA ILE A 348 -15.38 22.97 -9.66
C ILE A 348 -15.01 24.42 -9.97
N GLU A 349 -15.29 24.86 -11.18
CA GLU A 349 -15.04 26.23 -11.66
C GLU A 349 -16.39 26.97 -11.76
N ILE A 350 -16.53 28.12 -11.10
CA ILE A 350 -17.73 28.94 -11.14
C ILE A 350 -17.31 30.40 -11.27
N GLY A 351 -17.72 31.03 -12.37
CA GLY A 351 -17.50 32.45 -12.64
C GLY A 351 -18.82 33.28 -12.66
N PRO A 352 -18.72 34.59 -12.95
CA PRO A 352 -19.88 35.47 -12.98
C PRO A 352 -20.98 34.99 -13.94
N ARG A 353 -20.60 34.55 -15.14
CA ARG A 353 -21.57 34.06 -16.15
C ARG A 353 -22.26 32.77 -15.71
N ASP A 354 -21.46 31.87 -15.13
CA ASP A 354 -22.00 30.61 -14.62
C ASP A 354 -23.05 30.87 -13.53
N LEU A 355 -22.77 31.83 -12.64
CA LEU A 355 -23.72 32.23 -11.58
C LEU A 355 -24.99 32.86 -12.13
N GLU A 356 -24.89 33.65 -13.22
CA GLU A 356 -26.04 34.24 -13.91
C GLU A 356 -26.93 33.19 -14.58
N GLU A 357 -26.30 32.15 -15.14
CA GLU A 357 -26.96 31.06 -15.85
C GLU A 357 -27.34 29.90 -14.92
N GLY A 358 -26.96 29.93 -13.64
CA GLY A 358 -27.17 28.83 -12.68
C GLY A 358 -26.36 27.58 -12.98
N LEU A 359 -25.17 27.74 -13.58
CA LEU A 359 -24.31 26.67 -14.05
C LEU A 359 -22.99 26.61 -13.26
N ALA A 360 -22.32 25.45 -13.32
CA ALA A 360 -20.96 25.22 -12.83
C ALA A 360 -20.22 24.30 -13.80
N VAL A 361 -18.90 24.42 -13.86
CA VAL A 361 -18.07 23.54 -14.67
C VAL A 361 -17.31 22.57 -13.74
N LEU A 362 -17.53 21.27 -13.91
CA LEU A 362 -16.80 20.21 -13.27
C LEU A 362 -15.64 19.75 -14.18
N VAL A 363 -14.44 19.67 -13.65
CA VAL A 363 -13.25 19.22 -14.38
C VAL A 363 -12.71 17.97 -13.74
N ARG A 364 -12.71 16.87 -14.49
CA ARG A 364 -12.16 15.58 -14.07
C ARG A 364 -10.63 15.63 -14.04
N ARG A 365 -10.05 15.12 -12.96
CA ARG A 365 -8.58 15.05 -12.84
C ARG A 365 -7.97 13.93 -13.70
N ASP A 366 -8.66 12.82 -13.83
CA ASP A 366 -8.15 11.63 -14.52
C ASP A 366 -8.10 11.79 -16.05
N THR A 367 -9.11 12.41 -16.66
CA THR A 367 -9.24 12.59 -18.11
C THR A 367 -9.06 14.04 -18.58
N SER A 368 -9.13 15.02 -17.68
CA SER A 368 -9.19 16.47 -17.98
C SER A 368 -10.47 16.90 -18.69
N GLU A 369 -11.49 16.06 -18.73
CA GLU A 369 -12.80 16.37 -19.28
C GLU A 369 -13.49 17.48 -18.49
N LYS A 370 -14.19 18.38 -19.19
CA LYS A 370 -15.01 19.44 -18.62
C LYS A 370 -16.48 19.14 -18.85
N ILE A 371 -17.26 19.18 -17.79
CA ILE A 371 -18.69 18.89 -17.78
C ILE A 371 -19.41 20.11 -17.21
N THR A 372 -20.34 20.69 -17.95
CA THR A 372 -21.19 21.78 -17.47
C THR A 372 -22.45 21.20 -16.85
N VAL A 373 -22.75 21.59 -15.62
CA VAL A 373 -23.88 21.09 -14.83
C VAL A 373 -24.65 22.27 -14.23
N LYS A 374 -25.88 22.05 -13.81
CA LYS A 374 -26.63 23.07 -13.05
C LYS A 374 -26.13 23.09 -11.60
N ILE A 375 -26.09 24.29 -11.02
CA ILE A 375 -25.71 24.47 -9.60
C ILE A 375 -26.66 23.71 -8.68
N GLU A 376 -27.95 23.65 -9.00
CA GLU A 376 -28.96 22.90 -8.21
C GLU A 376 -28.73 21.41 -8.18
N ASP A 377 -28.05 20.83 -9.19
CA ASP A 377 -27.77 19.40 -9.33
C ASP A 377 -26.35 19.02 -8.85
N LEU A 378 -25.54 20.00 -8.41
CA LEU A 378 -24.11 19.80 -8.10
C LEU A 378 -23.83 18.64 -7.15
N GLU A 379 -24.63 18.44 -6.12
CA GLU A 379 -24.46 17.35 -5.17
C GLU A 379 -24.52 15.99 -5.85
N THR A 380 -25.58 15.74 -6.60
CA THR A 380 -25.80 14.48 -7.33
C THR A 380 -24.75 14.28 -8.43
N GLU A 381 -24.41 15.35 -9.15
CA GLU A 381 -23.41 15.29 -10.23
C GLU A 381 -22.00 15.00 -9.68
N ILE A 382 -21.61 15.61 -8.57
CA ILE A 382 -20.32 15.33 -7.92
C ILE A 382 -20.28 13.88 -7.41
N GLU A 383 -21.33 13.38 -6.76
CA GLU A 383 -21.39 12.01 -6.25
C GLU A 383 -21.23 11.00 -7.39
N ASN A 384 -22.02 11.15 -8.46
CA ASN A 384 -21.94 10.29 -9.64
C ASN A 384 -20.57 10.36 -10.32
N LEU A 385 -20.00 11.56 -10.41
CA LEU A 385 -18.71 11.77 -11.04
C LEU A 385 -17.57 11.13 -10.24
N LEU A 386 -17.58 11.22 -8.91
CA LEU A 386 -16.60 10.59 -8.05
C LEU A 386 -16.63 9.05 -8.18
N GLU A 387 -17.82 8.45 -8.23
CA GLU A 387 -17.95 7.00 -8.45
C GLU A 387 -17.48 6.58 -9.85
N THR A 388 -17.78 7.38 -10.86
CA THR A 388 -17.32 7.16 -12.24
C THR A 388 -15.78 7.22 -12.31
N ILE A 389 -15.16 8.24 -11.73
CA ILE A 389 -13.70 8.41 -11.69
C ILE A 389 -13.05 7.21 -10.97
N GLN A 390 -13.61 6.79 -9.83
CA GLN A 390 -13.08 5.64 -9.07
C GLN A 390 -13.05 4.38 -9.95
N LYS A 391 -14.14 4.10 -10.65
CA LYS A 391 -14.28 2.94 -11.54
C LYS A 391 -13.38 3.04 -12.76
N ASP A 392 -13.30 4.19 -13.40
CA ASP A 392 -12.49 4.40 -14.60
C ASP A 392 -10.98 4.25 -14.27
N MET A 393 -10.55 4.78 -13.14
CA MET A 393 -9.16 4.62 -12.67
C MET A 393 -8.82 3.15 -12.38
N PHE A 394 -9.73 2.39 -11.77
CA PHE A 394 -9.55 0.96 -11.56
C PHE A 394 -9.46 0.21 -12.90
N ASN A 395 -10.39 0.46 -13.82
CA ASN A 395 -10.42 -0.19 -15.13
C ASN A 395 -9.16 0.10 -15.96
N ALA A 396 -8.65 1.33 -15.92
CA ALA A 396 -7.38 1.68 -16.58
C ALA A 396 -6.18 0.87 -16.03
N CYS A 397 -6.16 0.62 -14.73
CA CYS A 397 -5.15 -0.25 -14.11
C CYS A 397 -5.33 -1.74 -14.46
N VAL A 398 -6.59 -2.22 -14.59
CA VAL A 398 -6.90 -3.58 -15.03
C VAL A 398 -6.41 -3.78 -16.47
N GLU A 399 -6.74 -2.87 -17.37
CA GLU A 399 -6.29 -2.91 -18.76
C GLU A 399 -4.76 -2.93 -18.84
N ARG A 400 -4.08 -2.06 -18.11
CA ARG A 400 -2.61 -2.05 -18.04
C ARG A 400 -2.06 -3.38 -17.56
N LYS A 401 -2.59 -3.95 -16.46
CA LYS A 401 -2.16 -5.25 -15.94
C LYS A 401 -2.32 -6.34 -16.98
N ASN A 402 -3.45 -6.39 -17.68
CA ASN A 402 -3.71 -7.38 -18.72
C ASN A 402 -2.74 -7.24 -19.90
N ASN A 403 -2.54 -6.02 -20.39
CA ASN A 403 -1.63 -5.74 -21.51
C ASN A 403 -0.14 -6.00 -21.17
N LYS A 404 0.22 -5.94 -19.89
CA LYS A 404 1.58 -6.19 -19.38
C LYS A 404 1.74 -7.57 -18.75
N THR A 405 0.80 -8.48 -18.94
CA THR A 405 0.90 -9.87 -18.48
C THR A 405 1.07 -10.79 -19.69
N THR A 406 2.18 -11.52 -19.73
CA THR A 406 2.54 -12.43 -20.83
C THR A 406 2.73 -13.85 -20.30
N VAL A 407 2.77 -14.83 -21.21
CA VAL A 407 3.11 -16.22 -20.94
C VAL A 407 4.45 -16.54 -21.63
N ALA A 408 5.27 -17.37 -21.00
CA ALA A 408 6.52 -17.82 -21.57
C ALA A 408 6.70 -19.34 -21.39
N TYR A 409 7.34 -19.97 -22.37
CA TYR A 409 7.55 -21.41 -22.45
C TYR A 409 9.04 -21.80 -22.44
N SER A 410 9.94 -20.81 -22.41
CA SER A 410 11.38 -21.00 -22.25
C SER A 410 11.99 -19.85 -21.42
N LEU A 411 13.22 -20.03 -20.95
CA LEU A 411 13.95 -18.99 -20.21
C LEU A 411 14.22 -17.75 -21.10
N GLU A 412 14.51 -17.99 -22.38
CA GLU A 412 14.75 -16.94 -23.38
C GLU A 412 13.46 -16.13 -23.62
N GLU A 413 12.29 -16.77 -23.64
CA GLU A 413 11.01 -16.07 -23.75
C GLU A 413 10.70 -15.23 -22.50
N ILE A 414 11.04 -15.71 -21.29
CA ILE A 414 10.91 -14.92 -20.06
C ILE A 414 11.76 -13.65 -20.16
N GLU A 415 13.03 -13.79 -20.55
CA GLU A 415 13.97 -12.68 -20.72
C GLU A 415 13.47 -11.69 -21.75
N LYS A 416 13.07 -12.17 -22.93
CA LYS A 416 12.53 -11.36 -24.03
C LYS A 416 11.27 -10.59 -23.60
N ASN A 417 10.30 -11.27 -23.00
CA ASN A 417 9.05 -10.66 -22.57
C ASN A 417 9.27 -9.54 -21.55
N LEU A 418 10.20 -9.75 -20.60
CA LEU A 418 10.55 -8.73 -19.60
C LEU A 418 11.37 -7.56 -20.19
N ALA A 419 12.09 -7.76 -21.28
CA ALA A 419 12.84 -6.73 -21.97
C ALA A 419 11.93 -5.87 -22.87
N GLU A 420 11.03 -6.49 -23.61
CA GLU A 420 10.17 -5.82 -24.59
C GLU A 420 8.91 -5.20 -23.95
N ASN A 421 8.34 -5.89 -22.94
CA ASN A 421 7.12 -5.47 -22.28
C ASN A 421 7.21 -5.76 -20.77
N GLN A 422 7.98 -4.93 -20.06
CA GLN A 422 8.15 -5.10 -18.63
C GLN A 422 6.79 -5.18 -17.90
N GLY A 423 6.58 -6.31 -17.20
CA GLY A 423 5.31 -6.63 -16.55
C GLY A 423 5.38 -7.97 -15.84
N TYR A 424 4.26 -8.67 -15.80
CA TYR A 424 4.17 -10.04 -15.30
C TYR A 424 4.44 -11.05 -16.41
N VAL A 425 5.20 -12.09 -16.09
CA VAL A 425 5.38 -13.26 -16.95
C VAL A 425 4.90 -14.49 -16.22
N LYS A 426 3.90 -15.19 -16.79
CA LYS A 426 3.37 -16.46 -16.27
C LYS A 426 4.14 -17.64 -16.89
N THR A 427 4.54 -18.61 -16.10
CA THR A 427 5.10 -19.87 -16.55
C THR A 427 4.63 -21.02 -15.69
N MET A 428 4.80 -22.27 -16.17
CA MET A 428 4.80 -23.41 -15.26
C MET A 428 6.14 -23.50 -14.53
N TRP A 429 6.15 -24.13 -13.34
CA TRP A 429 7.34 -24.27 -12.50
C TRP A 429 7.37 -25.64 -11.80
N CYS A 430 8.52 -26.27 -11.77
CA CYS A 430 8.72 -27.60 -11.16
C CYS A 430 8.83 -27.60 -9.62
N GLY A 431 8.84 -26.42 -8.98
CA GLY A 431 9.05 -26.29 -7.54
C GLY A 431 10.53 -26.24 -7.11
N ASP A 432 11.48 -26.38 -8.02
CA ASP A 432 12.90 -26.40 -7.72
C ASP A 432 13.44 -24.95 -7.55
N ARG A 433 14.09 -24.70 -6.41
CA ARG A 433 14.73 -23.41 -6.10
C ARG A 433 15.79 -23.02 -7.13
N ALA A 434 16.53 -24.00 -7.66
CA ALA A 434 17.55 -23.73 -8.68
C ALA A 434 16.99 -23.08 -9.95
N CYS A 435 15.77 -23.47 -10.35
CA CYS A 435 15.07 -22.83 -11.47
C CYS A 435 14.66 -21.40 -11.13
N GLU A 436 14.18 -21.16 -9.93
CA GLU A 436 13.83 -19.82 -9.46
C GLU A 436 15.06 -18.89 -9.40
N ASP A 437 16.18 -19.40 -8.86
CA ASP A 437 17.46 -18.69 -8.82
C ASP A 437 17.94 -18.34 -10.24
N LYS A 438 17.81 -19.27 -11.17
CA LYS A 438 18.23 -19.09 -12.57
C LYS A 438 17.42 -17.99 -13.28
N VAL A 439 16.11 -17.94 -13.11
CA VAL A 439 15.29 -16.87 -13.68
C VAL A 439 15.74 -15.50 -13.12
N LYS A 440 15.92 -15.40 -11.80
CA LYS A 440 16.37 -14.14 -11.16
C LYS A 440 17.75 -13.72 -11.66
N GLU A 441 18.69 -14.67 -11.78
CA GLU A 441 20.07 -14.41 -12.27
C GLU A 441 20.06 -13.83 -13.68
N VAL A 442 19.31 -14.44 -14.60
CA VAL A 442 19.28 -14.05 -16.02
C VAL A 442 18.48 -12.78 -16.26
N THR A 443 17.33 -12.65 -15.61
CA THR A 443 16.35 -11.60 -15.95
C THR A 443 16.27 -10.45 -14.96
N GLY A 444 16.83 -10.61 -13.75
CA GLY A 444 16.65 -9.69 -12.64
C GLY A 444 15.24 -9.73 -12.03
N ALA A 445 14.37 -10.65 -12.46
CA ALA A 445 13.00 -10.76 -11.99
C ALA A 445 12.85 -11.96 -11.04
N PRO A 446 12.63 -11.71 -9.73
CA PRO A 446 12.27 -12.77 -8.80
C PRO A 446 10.84 -13.28 -9.06
N SER A 447 10.50 -14.40 -8.44
CA SER A 447 9.12 -14.87 -8.39
C SER A 447 8.26 -13.86 -7.58
N ARG A 448 7.03 -13.62 -8.05
CA ARG A 448 6.07 -12.80 -7.30
C ARG A 448 5.24 -13.67 -6.39
N CYS A 449 4.55 -14.62 -6.99
CA CYS A 449 3.78 -15.63 -6.26
C CYS A 449 3.37 -16.78 -7.18
N MET A 450 2.88 -17.84 -6.57
CA MET A 450 2.03 -18.85 -7.20
C MET A 450 0.58 -18.37 -7.00
N PRO A 451 -0.10 -17.88 -8.06
CA PRO A 451 -1.47 -17.40 -7.95
C PRO A 451 -2.43 -18.46 -7.40
N PHE A 452 -3.49 -18.03 -6.71
CA PHE A 452 -4.55 -18.96 -6.28
C PHE A 452 -5.31 -19.54 -7.47
N GLU A 453 -5.54 -18.71 -8.50
CA GLU A 453 -6.09 -19.15 -9.77
C GLU A 453 -4.97 -19.72 -10.61
N GLN A 454 -4.91 -21.05 -10.72
CA GLN A 454 -3.91 -21.78 -11.45
C GLN A 454 -4.40 -22.07 -12.89
N GLU A 455 -3.55 -21.79 -13.87
CA GLU A 455 -3.76 -22.13 -15.27
C GLU A 455 -2.74 -23.21 -15.67
N HIS A 456 -3.18 -24.22 -16.41
CA HIS A 456 -2.27 -25.21 -16.99
C HIS A 456 -1.72 -24.67 -18.33
N LEU A 457 -0.52 -24.12 -18.30
CA LEU A 457 0.10 -23.49 -19.46
C LEU A 457 0.93 -24.48 -20.29
N ALA A 458 1.56 -25.46 -19.63
CA ALA A 458 2.41 -26.50 -20.22
C ALA A 458 2.64 -27.64 -19.22
N ASP A 459 3.13 -28.80 -19.70
CA ASP A 459 3.44 -29.94 -18.84
C ASP A 459 4.81 -29.86 -18.16
N THR A 460 5.68 -28.97 -18.63
CA THR A 460 7.08 -28.90 -18.19
C THR A 460 7.52 -27.51 -17.75
N CYS A 461 8.50 -27.50 -16.88
CA CYS A 461 9.18 -26.28 -16.43
C CYS A 461 10.01 -25.70 -17.58
N PRO A 462 9.83 -24.43 -17.97
CA PRO A 462 10.55 -23.80 -19.06
C PRO A 462 12.05 -23.63 -18.79
N ILE A 463 12.52 -23.86 -17.57
CA ILE A 463 13.91 -23.69 -17.17
C ILE A 463 14.69 -25.02 -17.24
N CYS A 464 14.11 -26.12 -16.75
CA CYS A 464 14.83 -27.40 -16.62
C CYS A 464 14.17 -28.58 -17.38
N GLY A 465 13.00 -28.39 -18.00
CA GLY A 465 12.27 -29.44 -18.74
C GLY A 465 11.59 -30.51 -17.87
N LYS A 466 11.74 -30.47 -16.53
CA LYS A 466 11.06 -31.40 -15.62
C LYS A 466 9.56 -31.15 -15.63
N LYS A 467 8.78 -32.17 -15.26
CA LYS A 467 7.34 -32.04 -15.06
C LYS A 467 7.03 -30.85 -14.10
N ALA A 468 6.05 -30.04 -14.45
CA ALA A 468 5.61 -28.89 -13.68
C ALA A 468 4.08 -28.87 -13.58
N ASP A 469 3.58 -28.71 -12.37
CA ASP A 469 2.16 -28.71 -12.03
C ASP A 469 1.68 -27.41 -11.36
N LYS A 470 2.59 -26.44 -11.21
CA LYS A 470 2.30 -25.15 -10.58
C LYS A 470 2.60 -24.01 -11.54
N MET A 471 1.64 -23.10 -11.69
CA MET A 471 1.88 -21.84 -12.38
C MET A 471 2.49 -20.84 -11.40
N ILE A 472 3.50 -20.10 -11.84
CA ILE A 472 4.17 -19.05 -11.12
C ILE A 472 4.23 -17.76 -11.93
N VAL A 473 4.26 -16.62 -11.25
CA VAL A 473 4.40 -15.31 -11.87
C VAL A 473 5.74 -14.69 -11.52
N TRP A 474 6.45 -14.24 -12.56
CA TRP A 474 7.72 -13.51 -12.47
C TRP A 474 7.49 -12.02 -12.72
N GLY A 475 8.32 -11.17 -12.13
CA GLY A 475 8.27 -9.73 -12.38
C GLY A 475 9.39 -8.99 -11.66
N ARG A 476 9.98 -8.00 -12.34
CA ARG A 476 10.91 -7.08 -11.66
C ARG A 476 10.16 -6.28 -10.61
N GLN A 477 10.83 -5.95 -9.51
CA GLN A 477 10.20 -5.34 -8.34
C GLN A 477 10.90 -4.03 -7.93
N TYR A 478 10.22 -3.31 -7.07
CA TYR A 478 10.77 -2.18 -6.32
C TYR A 478 11.48 -2.62 -5.06
#